data_e8e778a39300328dca2abbb30698cef3
#
_entry.id   e8e778a39300328dca2abbb30698cef3
#
_cell.length_a   1.000
_cell.length_b   1.000
_cell.length_c   1.000
_cell.angle_alpha   90.00
_cell.angle_beta   90.00
_cell.angle_gamma   90.00
#
_symmetry.space_group_name_H-M   'P 1'
#
loop_
_entity.id
_entity.type
_entity.pdbx_description
1 polymer ?
#
loop_
_entity_poly.entity_id
_entity_poly.type
_entity_poly.pdbx_seq_one_letter_code
_entity_poly.pdbx_strand_id
1 'polypeptide(L)'
;MSKTNLELKAQANNYPSLKLSDRHLCDLELIMNGGFSPLDGFMSKNDYESVVNNMRLNSGSLWPLPITLDVDDKFLSEISNNSKITLRDKEGFVLGILKIEDIWEPNLKVEAQSVFGTNDTKHPGVHYLLNTSKKNYIGGKIKKIQPPHHYDYEDLRHTPSELKSIFKKNKWGKVIAFQTRNPLHKAHFELTKRAMNDLSANLLIHPVVGMTKPGDVDHYTRTRCYKHVIKEYPKNSAFLSLLPLAMRMGGPKETLLHAIIRKNYGCTHLIVGRDHAGPGLNSNNEPFYGPYEAQEILQKHQDELDIEMVPFKFMVFIPKNETFKALDDVNQNEKYKTLSGTELRQLLDQGKGIPEWFTFKSVAHELERSNPPLAKRGLTIFFTGLSGSGKSTLANGLVTRFLEEGSRPVTLLDGDIVRTNLSSELGFSKEHRSINIKRIGYVASEITKNGGIAICAPIAPYQEDRMFNRELISKEGGYIEIFVNTPLEKCE
;
A
#
# COMPACT_ATOMS: atom_id res chain seq x y z
N MET A 1 28.44 11.87 1.68
CA MET A 1 28.41 11.48 3.11
C MET A 1 29.37 12.34 3.90
N SER A 2 28.99 12.84 5.09
CA SER A 2 29.91 13.54 5.97
C SER A 2 30.94 12.55 6.59
N LYS A 3 32.10 13.04 7.02
CA LYS A 3 33.13 12.23 7.72
C LYS A 3 32.52 11.50 8.94
N THR A 4 31.65 12.19 9.68
CA THR A 4 30.92 11.64 10.82
C THR A 4 30.03 10.44 10.45
N ASN A 5 29.36 10.50 9.29
CA ASN A 5 28.49 9.39 8.83
C ASN A 5 29.31 8.16 8.40
N LEU A 6 30.52 8.34 7.87
CA LEU A 6 31.42 7.23 7.53
C LEU A 6 31.93 6.53 8.80
N GLU A 7 32.29 7.28 9.83
CA GLU A 7 32.69 6.74 11.14
C GLU A 7 31.54 5.97 11.81
N LEU A 8 30.33 6.53 11.78
CA LEU A 8 29.13 5.87 12.29
C LEU A 8 28.80 4.58 11.54
N LYS A 9 28.96 4.58 10.22
CA LYS A 9 28.74 3.39 9.39
C LYS A 9 29.76 2.30 9.72
N ALA A 10 31.03 2.66 9.96
CA ALA A 10 32.04 1.71 10.41
C ALA A 10 31.70 1.14 11.80
N GLN A 11 31.28 1.97 12.76
CA GLN A 11 30.83 1.52 14.07
C GLN A 11 29.63 0.58 13.99
N ALA A 12 28.68 0.84 13.09
CA ALA A 12 27.47 0.04 12.93
C ALA A 12 27.75 -1.43 12.59
N ASN A 13 28.85 -1.71 11.91
CA ASN A 13 29.21 -3.10 11.57
C ASN A 13 29.62 -3.94 12.79
N ASN A 14 29.86 -3.33 13.93
CA ASN A 14 30.21 -4.03 15.17
C ASN A 14 28.99 -4.39 16.04
N TYR A 15 27.77 -4.02 15.62
CA TYR A 15 26.55 -4.29 16.36
C TYR A 15 25.68 -5.33 15.65
N PRO A 16 24.87 -6.12 16.38
CA PRO A 16 23.87 -6.98 15.81
C PRO A 16 22.98 -6.20 14.84
N SER A 17 22.67 -6.79 13.69
CA SER A 17 21.95 -6.12 12.61
C SER A 17 20.50 -6.60 12.51
N LEU A 18 19.57 -5.66 12.58
CA LEU A 18 18.14 -5.90 12.34
C LEU A 18 17.76 -5.43 10.95
N LYS A 19 17.23 -6.33 10.13
CA LYS A 19 16.62 -6.03 8.85
C LYS A 19 15.18 -5.57 9.07
N LEU A 20 14.87 -4.36 8.65
CA LEU A 20 13.58 -3.71 8.90
C LEU A 20 12.49 -4.21 7.94
N SER A 21 11.27 -4.32 8.44
CA SER A 21 10.05 -4.53 7.64
C SER A 21 9.66 -3.24 6.89
N ASP A 22 8.74 -3.34 5.93
CA ASP A 22 8.23 -2.16 5.20
C ASP A 22 7.62 -1.12 6.13
N ARG A 23 6.90 -1.56 7.18
CA ARG A 23 6.35 -0.66 8.19
C ARG A 23 7.45 0.06 8.95
N HIS A 24 8.43 -0.68 9.43
CA HIS A 24 9.56 -0.10 10.18
C HIS A 24 10.39 0.85 9.32
N LEU A 25 10.54 0.58 8.02
CA LEU A 25 11.23 1.49 7.08
C LEU A 25 10.47 2.82 6.93
N CYS A 26 9.17 2.77 6.76
CA CYS A 26 8.34 3.98 6.70
C CYS A 26 8.41 4.78 8.01
N ASP A 27 8.31 4.09 9.15
CA ASP A 27 8.37 4.74 10.46
C ASP A 27 9.76 5.36 10.72
N LEU A 28 10.82 4.60 10.43
CA LEU A 28 12.19 5.09 10.53
C LEU A 28 12.42 6.33 9.67
N GLU A 29 11.95 6.35 8.45
CA GLU A 29 12.11 7.49 7.55
C GLU A 29 11.44 8.74 8.11
N LEU A 30 10.21 8.62 8.62
CA LEU A 30 9.49 9.74 9.24
C LEU A 30 10.12 10.20 10.57
N ILE A 31 10.71 9.30 11.36
CA ILE A 31 11.53 9.66 12.52
C ILE A 31 12.79 10.42 12.06
N MET A 32 13.46 9.91 11.03
CA MET A 32 14.74 10.47 10.57
C MET A 32 14.59 11.84 9.92
N ASN A 33 13.54 12.07 9.14
CA ASN A 33 13.32 13.33 8.44
C ASN A 33 12.58 14.38 9.28
N GLY A 34 12.07 14.01 10.47
CA GLY A 34 11.32 14.86 11.37
C GLY A 34 9.82 14.91 11.10
N GLY A 35 9.29 14.08 10.19
CA GLY A 35 7.85 13.91 9.96
C GLY A 35 7.11 13.41 11.19
N PHE A 36 7.78 12.60 12.02
CA PHE A 36 7.28 12.11 13.31
C PHE A 36 7.80 12.91 14.52
N SER A 37 8.28 14.16 14.32
CA SER A 37 8.64 14.99 15.48
C SER A 37 7.45 15.10 16.46
N PRO A 38 7.65 14.95 17.79
CA PRO A 38 8.94 15.02 18.49
C PRO A 38 9.68 13.66 18.67
N LEU A 39 9.22 12.54 18.06
CA LEU A 39 9.92 11.27 18.21
C LEU A 39 11.33 11.33 17.58
N ASP A 40 12.33 10.86 18.35
CA ASP A 40 13.73 10.74 17.94
C ASP A 40 14.20 9.27 17.85
N GLY A 41 13.24 8.34 18.00
CA GLY A 41 13.45 6.90 17.93
C GLY A 41 12.15 6.11 17.98
N PHE A 42 12.25 4.80 18.08
CA PHE A 42 11.12 3.94 18.42
C PHE A 42 10.79 4.10 19.90
N MET A 43 9.50 4.12 20.23
CA MET A 43 9.01 4.44 21.57
C MET A 43 9.66 3.58 22.65
N SER A 44 10.03 4.21 23.76
CA SER A 44 10.32 3.53 25.02
C SER A 44 9.07 2.84 25.55
N LYS A 45 9.23 1.90 26.48
CA LYS A 45 8.09 1.25 27.13
C LYS A 45 7.15 2.25 27.78
N ASN A 46 7.69 3.27 28.46
CA ASN A 46 6.89 4.30 29.13
C ASN A 46 6.09 5.15 28.12
N ASP A 47 6.69 5.57 27.00
CA ASP A 47 5.96 6.29 25.95
C ASP A 47 4.89 5.40 25.31
N TYR A 48 5.21 4.14 25.04
CA TYR A 48 4.27 3.18 24.50
C TYR A 48 3.04 2.99 25.41
N GLU A 49 3.26 2.73 26.69
CA GLU A 49 2.16 2.54 27.65
C GLU A 49 1.31 3.82 27.79
N SER A 50 1.94 4.98 27.84
CA SER A 50 1.24 6.27 27.89
C SER A 50 0.43 6.53 26.62
N VAL A 51 0.98 6.24 25.45
CA VAL A 51 0.28 6.40 24.16
C VAL A 51 -0.91 5.45 24.04
N VAL A 52 -0.73 4.18 24.39
CA VAL A 52 -1.82 3.18 24.36
C VAL A 52 -2.96 3.58 25.27
N ASN A 53 -2.67 4.09 26.49
CA ASN A 53 -3.67 4.41 27.49
C ASN A 53 -4.26 5.80 27.32
N ASN A 54 -3.48 6.79 26.94
CA ASN A 54 -3.82 8.22 27.04
C ASN A 54 -3.69 9.00 25.73
N MET A 55 -3.22 8.41 24.66
CA MET A 55 -2.87 9.09 23.39
C MET A 55 -1.83 10.21 23.60
N ARG A 56 -0.88 10.07 24.54
CA ARG A 56 0.15 11.06 24.83
C ARG A 56 1.49 10.40 25.07
N LEU A 57 2.54 11.05 24.61
CA LEU A 57 3.91 10.72 25.02
C LEU A 57 4.08 11.03 26.50
N ASN A 58 5.09 10.47 27.13
CA ASN A 58 5.42 10.72 28.52
C ASN A 58 5.78 12.20 28.79
N SER A 59 6.17 12.92 27.75
CA SER A 59 6.33 14.40 27.78
C SER A 59 5.04 15.18 27.89
N GLY A 60 3.87 14.54 27.78
CA GLY A 60 2.54 15.15 27.72
C GLY A 60 2.07 15.52 26.32
N SER A 61 2.92 15.49 25.30
CA SER A 61 2.56 15.81 23.93
C SER A 61 1.55 14.83 23.37
N LEU A 62 0.53 15.32 22.67
CA LEU A 62 -0.47 14.50 22.00
C LEU A 62 0.20 13.59 20.95
N TRP A 63 -0.03 12.29 21.09
CA TRP A 63 0.48 11.28 20.17
C TRP A 63 -0.44 10.05 20.16
N PRO A 64 -1.23 9.82 19.10
CA PRO A 64 -2.38 8.92 19.17
C PRO A 64 -2.09 7.44 18.91
N LEU A 65 -0.97 7.10 18.27
CA LEU A 65 -0.67 5.74 17.81
C LEU A 65 0.75 5.31 18.21
N PRO A 66 0.96 4.05 18.64
CA PRO A 66 2.29 3.52 18.91
C PRO A 66 3.17 3.47 17.65
N ILE A 67 4.44 3.85 17.81
CA ILE A 67 5.50 3.69 16.80
C ILE A 67 6.56 2.79 17.41
N THR A 68 6.47 1.50 17.09
CA THR A 68 7.20 0.42 17.76
C THR A 68 8.10 -0.34 16.80
N LEU A 69 9.15 -0.97 17.34
CA LEU A 69 10.05 -1.87 16.62
C LEU A 69 9.90 -3.27 17.21
N ASP A 70 9.22 -4.14 16.48
CA ASP A 70 8.99 -5.51 16.91
C ASP A 70 10.06 -6.49 16.42
N VAL A 71 10.45 -7.41 17.30
CA VAL A 71 11.49 -8.42 17.06
C VAL A 71 11.07 -9.78 17.59
N ASP A 72 11.65 -10.86 17.04
CA ASP A 72 11.44 -12.22 17.50
C ASP A 72 12.45 -12.62 18.61
N ASP A 73 12.17 -13.73 19.30
CA ASP A 73 13.00 -14.26 20.38
C ASP A 73 14.41 -14.63 19.89
N LYS A 74 14.56 -15.02 18.62
CA LYS A 74 15.86 -15.34 18.03
C LYS A 74 16.75 -14.09 18.03
N PHE A 75 16.25 -12.97 17.53
CA PHE A 75 16.99 -11.72 17.51
C PHE A 75 17.29 -11.22 18.92
N LEU A 76 16.37 -11.39 19.89
CA LEU A 76 16.64 -11.05 21.29
C LEU A 76 17.83 -11.82 21.85
N SER A 77 17.97 -13.10 21.53
CA SER A 77 19.12 -13.89 21.99
C SER A 77 20.45 -13.40 21.38
N GLU A 78 20.42 -12.87 20.16
CA GLU A 78 21.60 -12.31 19.49
C GLU A 78 22.06 -10.97 20.12
N ILE A 79 21.15 -10.21 20.73
CA ILE A 79 21.44 -8.88 21.31
C ILE A 79 21.62 -8.88 22.83
N SER A 80 21.52 -10.04 23.50
CA SER A 80 21.46 -10.16 24.96
C SER A 80 22.50 -9.37 25.76
N ASN A 81 23.67 -9.09 25.18
CA ASN A 81 24.75 -8.33 25.78
C ASN A 81 25.02 -6.96 25.09
N ASN A 82 24.16 -6.55 24.14
CA ASN A 82 24.37 -5.36 23.36
C ASN A 82 23.35 -4.27 23.69
N SER A 83 23.80 -3.09 24.02
CA SER A 83 22.97 -1.89 24.21
C SER A 83 22.66 -1.14 22.90
N LYS A 84 23.14 -1.64 21.76
CA LYS A 84 23.00 -1.02 20.45
C LYS A 84 22.77 -2.06 19.38
N ILE A 85 21.92 -1.73 18.40
CA ILE A 85 21.70 -2.52 17.20
C ILE A 85 21.80 -1.65 15.94
N THR A 86 22.17 -2.26 14.84
CA THR A 86 22.21 -1.62 13.53
C THR A 86 20.91 -1.87 12.78
N LEU A 87 20.27 -0.79 12.34
CA LEU A 87 19.07 -0.84 11.52
C LEU A 87 19.45 -0.86 10.04
N ARG A 88 18.98 -1.87 9.31
CA ARG A 88 19.26 -2.04 7.87
C ARG A 88 17.96 -2.15 7.07
N ASP A 89 18.02 -1.69 5.82
CA ASP A 89 16.96 -1.96 4.85
C ASP A 89 16.99 -3.40 4.32
N LYS A 90 16.11 -3.69 3.36
CA LYS A 90 16.00 -5.03 2.76
C LYS A 90 17.23 -5.43 1.95
N GLU A 91 17.95 -4.47 1.40
CA GLU A 91 19.18 -4.66 0.61
C GLU A 91 20.43 -4.76 1.50
N GLY A 92 20.31 -4.45 2.78
CA GLY A 92 21.39 -4.52 3.75
C GLY A 92 22.11 -3.20 3.99
N PHE A 93 21.67 -2.08 3.41
CA PHE A 93 22.25 -0.76 3.69
C PHE A 93 22.00 -0.36 5.13
N VAL A 94 23.04 0.19 5.76
CA VAL A 94 22.97 0.70 7.13
C VAL A 94 22.24 2.03 7.14
N LEU A 95 21.11 2.11 7.85
CA LEU A 95 20.29 3.31 7.95
C LEU A 95 20.58 4.10 9.22
N GLY A 96 20.77 3.42 10.34
CA GLY A 96 21.03 4.04 11.63
C GLY A 96 21.47 3.04 12.70
N ILE A 97 21.79 3.56 13.87
CA ILE A 97 22.10 2.77 15.07
C ILE A 97 21.03 3.12 16.11
N LEU A 98 20.28 2.13 16.56
CA LEU A 98 19.37 2.26 17.69
C LEU A 98 20.15 2.00 18.98
N LYS A 99 20.11 2.93 19.93
CA LYS A 99 20.53 2.71 21.32
C LYS A 99 19.31 2.16 22.07
N ILE A 100 19.39 0.90 22.49
CA ILE A 100 18.32 0.23 23.22
C ILE A 100 18.17 0.88 24.59
N GLU A 101 16.95 1.30 24.93
CA GLU A 101 16.55 1.80 26.23
C GLU A 101 15.67 0.80 26.95
N ASP A 102 14.74 0.17 26.21
CA ASP A 102 13.79 -0.80 26.75
C ASP A 102 13.61 -2.00 25.83
N ILE A 103 13.31 -3.16 26.42
CA ILE A 103 12.86 -4.37 25.77
C ILE A 103 11.70 -4.91 26.59
N TRP A 104 10.54 -5.17 25.93
CA TRP A 104 9.36 -5.72 26.62
C TRP A 104 8.48 -6.55 25.68
N GLU A 105 7.66 -7.40 26.27
CA GLU A 105 6.57 -8.12 25.59
C GLU A 105 5.28 -7.33 25.78
N PRO A 106 4.67 -6.78 24.72
CA PRO A 106 3.42 -6.03 24.81
C PRO A 106 2.21 -6.97 24.96
N ASN A 107 1.13 -6.46 25.53
CA ASN A 107 -0.16 -7.12 25.41
C ASN A 107 -0.88 -6.65 24.15
N LEU A 108 -0.66 -7.37 23.04
CA LEU A 108 -1.17 -7.01 21.72
C LEU A 108 -2.70 -6.90 21.66
N LYS A 109 -3.45 -7.67 22.48
CA LYS A 109 -4.92 -7.57 22.54
C LYS A 109 -5.37 -6.29 23.23
N VAL A 110 -4.67 -5.89 24.29
CA VAL A 110 -4.93 -4.60 24.96
C VAL A 110 -4.56 -3.46 24.03
N GLU A 111 -3.43 -3.53 23.35
CA GLU A 111 -3.05 -2.55 22.34
C GLU A 111 -4.11 -2.44 21.23
N ALA A 112 -4.55 -3.56 20.65
CA ALA A 112 -5.60 -3.58 19.63
C ALA A 112 -6.89 -2.90 20.11
N GLN A 113 -7.37 -3.27 21.30
CA GLN A 113 -8.58 -2.69 21.89
C GLN A 113 -8.41 -1.20 22.16
N SER A 114 -7.29 -0.79 22.74
CA SER A 114 -7.06 0.61 23.08
C SER A 114 -6.83 1.49 21.85
N VAL A 115 -6.06 1.00 20.86
CA VAL A 115 -5.67 1.79 19.68
C VAL A 115 -6.78 1.81 18.63
N PHE A 116 -7.35 0.65 18.30
CA PHE A 116 -8.32 0.49 17.22
C PHE A 116 -9.78 0.35 17.70
N GLY A 117 -10.01 0.25 19.02
CA GLY A 117 -11.35 0.04 19.60
C GLY A 117 -11.90 -1.37 19.41
N THR A 118 -11.10 -2.32 18.88
CA THR A 118 -11.56 -3.67 18.55
C THR A 118 -10.41 -4.67 18.52
N ASN A 119 -10.76 -5.95 18.69
CA ASN A 119 -9.88 -7.10 18.46
C ASN A 119 -10.26 -7.88 17.18
N ASP A 120 -11.18 -7.37 16.36
CA ASP A 120 -11.62 -8.00 15.11
C ASP A 120 -10.49 -7.95 14.06
N THR A 121 -9.99 -9.13 13.68
CA THR A 121 -8.90 -9.26 12.69
C THR A 121 -9.29 -8.89 11.25
N LYS A 122 -10.57 -8.63 10.99
CA LYS A 122 -10.99 -8.02 9.72
C LYS A 122 -10.50 -6.57 9.59
N HIS A 123 -10.17 -5.93 10.71
CA HIS A 123 -9.50 -4.65 10.74
C HIS A 123 -8.03 -4.82 10.36
N PRO A 124 -7.50 -4.17 9.27
CA PRO A 124 -6.13 -4.40 8.77
C PRO A 124 -5.04 -4.12 9.81
N GLY A 125 -5.23 -3.08 10.64
CA GLY A 125 -4.29 -2.74 11.73
C GLY A 125 -4.25 -3.81 12.82
N VAL A 126 -5.41 -4.33 13.21
CA VAL A 126 -5.53 -5.44 14.18
C VAL A 126 -4.95 -6.73 13.58
N HIS A 127 -5.27 -7.02 12.32
CA HIS A 127 -4.70 -8.19 11.64
C HIS A 127 -3.16 -8.15 11.64
N TYR A 128 -2.58 -7.00 11.27
CA TYR A 128 -1.14 -6.84 11.30
C TYR A 128 -0.59 -7.04 12.72
N LEU A 129 -1.19 -6.40 13.71
CA LEU A 129 -0.75 -6.45 15.10
C LEU A 129 -0.78 -7.87 15.67
N LEU A 130 -1.87 -8.62 15.47
CA LEU A 130 -2.05 -9.94 16.07
C LEU A 130 -1.44 -11.09 15.26
N ASN A 131 -1.25 -10.94 13.92
CA ASN A 131 -0.83 -12.04 13.05
C ASN A 131 0.52 -11.80 12.36
N THR A 132 1.04 -10.56 12.33
CA THR A 132 2.28 -10.24 11.61
C THR A 132 3.37 -9.72 12.53
N SER A 133 3.02 -8.88 13.51
CA SER A 133 3.97 -8.33 14.48
C SER A 133 4.66 -9.45 15.27
N LYS A 134 5.92 -9.21 15.61
CA LYS A 134 6.71 -10.11 16.44
C LYS A 134 6.36 -9.92 17.92
N LYS A 135 6.77 -10.88 18.72
CA LYS A 135 6.39 -11.01 20.13
C LYS A 135 6.91 -9.89 21.03
N ASN A 136 8.10 -9.37 20.74
CA ASN A 136 8.81 -8.46 21.64
C ASN A 136 9.00 -7.10 20.96
N TYR A 137 8.98 -6.02 21.76
CA TYR A 137 9.27 -4.67 21.30
C TYR A 137 10.61 -4.18 21.86
N ILE A 138 11.31 -3.42 21.03
CA ILE A 138 12.54 -2.71 21.40
C ILE A 138 12.31 -1.21 21.23
N GLY A 139 12.52 -0.43 22.29
CA GLY A 139 12.48 1.02 22.27
C GLY A 139 13.82 1.65 22.43
N GLY A 140 13.96 2.87 21.92
CA GLY A 140 15.16 3.69 22.13
C GLY A 140 15.43 4.68 21.02
N LYS A 141 16.49 5.50 21.21
CA LYS A 141 16.86 6.61 20.33
C LYS A 141 17.71 6.16 19.16
N ILE A 142 17.51 6.83 18.02
CA ILE A 142 18.17 6.50 16.77
C ILE A 142 19.26 7.52 16.44
N LYS A 143 20.47 7.01 16.24
CA LYS A 143 21.54 7.76 15.63
C LYS A 143 21.49 7.60 14.12
N LYS A 144 21.06 8.65 13.42
CA LYS A 144 20.80 8.66 11.98
C LYS A 144 22.11 8.56 11.19
N ILE A 145 22.15 7.74 10.14
CA ILE A 145 23.31 7.61 9.24
C ILE A 145 22.92 8.04 7.82
N GLN A 146 21.91 7.42 7.24
CA GLN A 146 21.34 7.77 5.94
C GLN A 146 19.88 7.38 5.87
N PRO A 147 19.02 8.11 5.12
CA PRO A 147 17.61 7.72 4.94
C PRO A 147 17.52 6.41 4.15
N PRO A 148 16.37 5.72 4.19
CA PRO A 148 16.05 4.66 3.25
C PRO A 148 16.19 5.15 1.81
N HIS A 149 16.69 4.28 0.93
CA HIS A 149 16.83 4.61 -0.48
C HIS A 149 15.52 4.31 -1.23
N HIS A 150 15.12 5.23 -2.09
CA HIS A 150 13.97 5.07 -2.98
C HIS A 150 14.44 5.09 -4.43
N TYR A 151 13.89 4.19 -5.24
CA TYR A 151 14.18 4.08 -6.68
C TYR A 151 13.06 4.68 -7.54
N ASP A 152 12.00 5.18 -6.89
CA ASP A 152 10.80 5.70 -7.55
C ASP A 152 10.49 7.13 -7.12
N TYR A 153 10.15 7.96 -8.10
CA TYR A 153 9.66 9.33 -7.90
C TYR A 153 10.48 10.14 -6.88
N GLU A 154 11.81 10.05 -6.94
CA GLU A 154 12.72 10.74 -6.02
C GLU A 154 12.48 12.26 -6.01
N ASP A 155 12.12 12.82 -7.16
CA ASP A 155 11.76 14.24 -7.35
C ASP A 155 10.48 14.66 -6.62
N LEU A 156 9.69 13.72 -6.11
CA LEU A 156 8.45 13.98 -5.37
C LEU A 156 8.54 13.62 -3.87
N ARG A 157 9.67 13.10 -3.41
CA ARG A 157 9.87 12.66 -2.01
C ARG A 157 10.57 13.73 -1.18
N HIS A 158 9.82 14.77 -0.80
CA HIS A 158 10.36 15.89 -0.04
C HIS A 158 10.32 15.64 1.47
N THR A 159 11.36 16.07 2.16
CA THR A 159 11.41 16.13 3.63
C THR A 159 10.59 17.32 4.14
N PRO A 160 10.24 17.34 5.45
CA PRO A 160 9.58 18.50 6.06
C PRO A 160 10.34 19.81 5.87
N SER A 161 11.66 19.79 5.96
CA SER A 161 12.50 20.99 5.80
C SER A 161 12.47 21.53 4.36
N GLU A 162 12.49 20.64 3.38
CA GLU A 162 12.40 21.01 1.96
C GLU A 162 11.04 21.60 1.62
N LEU A 163 9.91 20.99 2.06
CA LEU A 163 8.59 21.54 1.82
C LEU A 163 8.40 22.91 2.47
N LYS A 164 8.83 23.09 3.72
CA LYS A 164 8.81 24.41 4.38
C LYS A 164 9.60 25.45 3.59
N SER A 165 10.75 25.07 3.05
CA SER A 165 11.56 25.95 2.19
C SER A 165 10.86 26.32 0.88
N ILE A 166 10.19 25.33 0.24
CA ILE A 166 9.39 25.54 -0.97
C ILE A 166 8.22 26.48 -0.67
N PHE A 167 7.47 26.28 0.41
CA PHE A 167 6.35 27.14 0.80
C PHE A 167 6.81 28.56 1.06
N LYS A 168 7.92 28.73 1.78
CA LYS A 168 8.51 30.06 2.01
C LYS A 168 8.96 30.75 0.71
N LYS A 169 9.63 30.01 -0.20
CA LYS A 169 10.05 30.54 -1.52
C LYS A 169 8.85 30.99 -2.36
N ASN A 170 7.76 30.23 -2.31
CA ASN A 170 6.54 30.54 -3.05
C ASN A 170 5.63 31.56 -2.34
N LYS A 171 6.04 32.05 -1.16
CA LYS A 171 5.29 32.99 -0.31
C LYS A 171 3.90 32.44 0.09
N TRP A 172 3.81 31.13 0.34
CA TRP A 172 2.60 30.50 0.82
C TRP A 172 2.40 30.75 2.32
N GLY A 173 1.36 31.49 2.69
CA GLY A 173 1.06 31.80 4.09
C GLY A 173 0.22 30.70 4.73
N LYS A 174 -0.83 30.24 4.03
CA LYS A 174 -1.69 29.14 4.45
C LYS A 174 -1.52 27.98 3.50
N VAL A 175 -1.35 26.76 4.04
CA VAL A 175 -1.18 25.54 3.26
C VAL A 175 -2.17 24.49 3.75
N ILE A 176 -3.05 24.06 2.87
CA ILE A 176 -4.01 22.99 3.10
C ILE A 176 -3.38 21.67 2.65
N ALA A 177 -3.30 20.71 3.54
CA ALA A 177 -2.92 19.35 3.18
C ALA A 177 -4.13 18.53 2.73
N PHE A 178 -4.00 17.86 1.60
CA PHE A 178 -4.94 16.85 1.15
C PHE A 178 -4.25 15.48 1.13
N GLN A 179 -4.65 14.62 2.07
CA GLN A 179 -4.19 13.24 2.11
C GLN A 179 -5.09 12.35 1.30
N THR A 180 -4.50 11.45 0.53
CA THR A 180 -5.23 10.41 -0.18
C THR A 180 -4.40 9.15 -0.35
N ARG A 181 -5.08 8.01 -0.50
CA ARG A 181 -4.55 6.71 -0.93
C ARG A 181 -5.29 6.20 -2.17
N ASN A 182 -6.11 7.03 -2.77
CA ASN A 182 -6.90 6.73 -3.96
C ASN A 182 -6.53 7.71 -5.09
N PRO A 183 -6.76 7.37 -6.35
CA PRO A 183 -6.68 8.32 -7.45
C PRO A 183 -7.56 9.54 -7.21
N LEU A 184 -7.10 10.71 -7.66
CA LEU A 184 -7.88 11.93 -7.60
C LEU A 184 -8.85 12.01 -8.78
N HIS A 185 -10.13 12.18 -8.46
CA HIS A 185 -11.20 12.39 -9.42
C HIS A 185 -11.71 13.83 -9.36
N LYS A 186 -12.57 14.24 -10.30
CA LYS A 186 -13.10 15.61 -10.39
C LYS A 186 -13.78 16.09 -9.11
N ALA A 187 -14.49 15.20 -8.39
CA ALA A 187 -15.08 15.54 -7.09
C ALA A 187 -14.03 15.99 -6.06
N HIS A 188 -12.89 15.30 -5.99
CA HIS A 188 -11.78 15.69 -5.10
C HIS A 188 -11.12 17.00 -5.53
N PHE A 189 -10.94 17.17 -6.85
CA PHE A 189 -10.40 18.41 -7.42
C PHE A 189 -11.28 19.61 -7.08
N GLU A 190 -12.59 19.53 -7.32
CA GLU A 190 -13.52 20.63 -7.03
C GLU A 190 -13.60 20.95 -5.54
N LEU A 191 -13.56 19.93 -4.68
CA LEU A 191 -13.52 20.14 -3.25
C LEU A 191 -12.27 20.89 -2.80
N THR A 192 -11.09 20.38 -3.20
CA THR A 192 -9.81 21.00 -2.81
C THR A 192 -9.71 22.42 -3.35
N LYS A 193 -10.19 22.69 -4.57
CA LYS A 193 -10.26 24.01 -5.17
C LYS A 193 -11.16 24.97 -4.38
N ARG A 194 -12.34 24.48 -3.90
CA ARG A 194 -13.20 25.28 -3.01
C ARG A 194 -12.50 25.62 -1.71
N ALA A 195 -11.93 24.62 -1.03
CA ALA A 195 -11.19 24.83 0.21
C ALA A 195 -10.05 25.87 0.03
N MET A 196 -9.32 25.80 -1.08
CA MET A 196 -8.29 26.80 -1.42
C MET A 196 -8.87 28.21 -1.54
N ASN A 197 -10.01 28.37 -2.21
CA ASN A 197 -10.66 29.65 -2.41
C ASN A 197 -11.23 30.21 -1.10
N ASP A 198 -11.95 29.39 -0.34
CA ASP A 198 -12.62 29.78 0.90
C ASP A 198 -11.62 30.26 1.96
N LEU A 199 -10.46 29.61 2.03
CA LEU A 199 -9.40 29.92 3.00
C LEU A 199 -8.31 30.86 2.45
N SER A 200 -8.37 31.20 1.16
CA SER A 200 -7.30 31.92 0.46
C SER A 200 -5.94 31.23 0.68
N ALA A 201 -5.90 29.92 0.45
CA ALA A 201 -4.77 29.06 0.80
C ALA A 201 -4.22 28.29 -0.41
N ASN A 202 -3.01 27.80 -0.28
CA ASN A 202 -2.38 26.92 -1.26
C ASN A 202 -2.57 25.44 -0.87
N LEU A 203 -2.42 24.53 -1.83
CA LEU A 203 -2.69 23.11 -1.64
C LEU A 203 -1.42 22.27 -1.67
N LEU A 204 -1.21 21.43 -0.66
CA LEU A 204 -0.30 20.31 -0.71
C LEU A 204 -1.10 19.03 -0.96
N ILE A 205 -0.98 18.44 -2.15
CA ILE A 205 -1.43 17.07 -2.42
C ILE A 205 -0.34 16.14 -1.85
N HIS A 206 -0.66 15.41 -0.77
CA HIS A 206 0.31 14.64 0.00
C HIS A 206 -0.15 13.18 0.16
N PRO A 207 -0.18 12.40 -0.96
CA PRO A 207 -0.65 11.03 -0.95
C PRO A 207 0.34 10.11 -0.24
N VAL A 208 -0.21 9.08 0.40
CA VAL A 208 0.56 8.02 1.05
C VAL A 208 1.08 7.04 -0.01
N VAL A 209 2.38 6.79 -0.01
CA VAL A 209 3.06 5.81 -0.88
C VAL A 209 3.78 4.68 -0.13
N GLY A 210 3.70 4.66 1.21
CA GLY A 210 4.08 3.52 2.02
C GLY A 210 3.00 2.43 2.02
N MET A 211 2.90 1.70 3.12
CA MET A 211 1.88 0.66 3.25
C MET A 211 0.47 1.25 3.32
N THR A 212 -0.44 0.70 2.55
CA THR A 212 -1.86 1.05 2.54
C THR A 212 -2.73 -0.21 2.70
N LYS A 213 -4.04 -0.08 2.50
CA LYS A 213 -4.98 -1.19 2.62
C LYS A 213 -4.83 -2.15 1.43
N PRO A 214 -4.89 -3.48 1.64
CA PRO A 214 -4.98 -4.44 0.55
C PRO A 214 -6.15 -4.13 -0.39
N GLY A 215 -5.90 -4.20 -1.70
CA GLY A 215 -6.88 -3.88 -2.75
C GLY A 215 -6.96 -2.40 -3.13
N ASP A 216 -6.16 -1.53 -2.54
CA ASP A 216 -5.97 -0.17 -3.07
C ASP A 216 -5.20 -0.22 -4.41
N VAL A 217 -5.47 0.76 -5.28
CA VAL A 217 -4.68 0.95 -6.52
C VAL A 217 -3.21 1.13 -6.14
N ASP A 218 -2.29 0.51 -6.85
CA ASP A 218 -0.86 0.61 -6.58
C ASP A 218 -0.37 2.06 -6.62
N HIS A 219 0.69 2.34 -5.87
CA HIS A 219 1.14 3.72 -5.72
C HIS A 219 1.78 4.30 -6.99
N TYR A 220 2.30 3.48 -7.90
CA TYR A 220 2.83 3.95 -9.20
C TYR A 220 1.69 4.50 -10.07
N THR A 221 0.61 3.74 -10.21
CA THR A 221 -0.60 4.18 -10.94
C THR A 221 -1.21 5.42 -10.30
N ARG A 222 -1.35 5.44 -8.96
CA ARG A 222 -1.87 6.61 -8.24
C ARG A 222 -1.00 7.84 -8.47
N THR A 223 0.32 7.70 -8.40
CA THR A 223 1.25 8.82 -8.60
C THR A 223 1.18 9.36 -10.02
N ARG A 224 1.05 8.50 -11.04
CA ARG A 224 0.79 8.96 -12.42
C ARG A 224 -0.52 9.75 -12.52
N CYS A 225 -1.58 9.28 -11.88
CA CYS A 225 -2.84 10.03 -11.81
C CYS A 225 -2.64 11.41 -11.15
N TYR A 226 -1.91 11.49 -10.03
CA TYR A 226 -1.64 12.78 -9.37
C TYR A 226 -0.81 13.72 -10.24
N LYS A 227 0.20 13.22 -10.97
CA LYS A 227 0.99 14.00 -11.92
C LYS A 227 0.16 14.56 -13.08
N HIS A 228 -0.97 13.96 -13.42
CA HIS A 228 -1.93 14.52 -14.35
C HIS A 228 -2.79 15.59 -13.68
N VAL A 229 -3.40 15.28 -12.55
CA VAL A 229 -4.36 16.18 -11.88
C VAL A 229 -3.70 17.45 -11.37
N ILE A 230 -2.42 17.41 -10.94
CA ILE A 230 -1.72 18.62 -10.46
C ILE A 230 -1.64 19.72 -11.53
N LYS A 231 -1.67 19.36 -12.82
CA LYS A 231 -1.63 20.30 -13.95
C LYS A 231 -2.93 21.07 -14.17
N GLU A 232 -4.04 20.57 -13.60
CA GLU A 232 -5.35 21.21 -13.67
C GLU A 232 -5.50 22.36 -12.68
N TYR A 233 -4.61 22.45 -11.67
CA TYR A 233 -4.61 23.57 -10.72
C TYR A 233 -3.93 24.81 -11.30
N PRO A 234 -4.33 25.99 -10.88
CA PRO A 234 -3.64 27.22 -11.26
C PRO A 234 -2.14 27.15 -10.95
N LYS A 235 -1.34 27.77 -11.79
CA LYS A 235 0.11 27.75 -11.63
C LYS A 235 0.52 28.27 -10.25
N ASN A 236 1.42 27.58 -9.58
CA ASN A 236 1.94 27.90 -8.24
C ASN A 236 0.88 27.89 -7.11
N SER A 237 -0.29 27.31 -7.32
CA SER A 237 -1.32 27.21 -6.27
C SER A 237 -1.36 25.87 -5.56
N ALA A 238 -0.83 24.81 -6.17
CA ALA A 238 -0.79 23.46 -5.62
C ALA A 238 0.59 22.82 -5.82
N PHE A 239 0.95 21.92 -4.91
CA PHE A 239 2.20 21.15 -4.95
C PHE A 239 1.93 19.69 -4.66
N LEU A 240 2.67 18.79 -5.31
CA LEU A 240 2.60 17.34 -5.09
C LEU A 240 3.85 16.87 -4.39
N SER A 241 3.68 16.18 -3.25
CA SER A 241 4.76 15.48 -2.56
C SER A 241 4.28 14.15 -2.01
N LEU A 242 5.10 13.12 -2.06
CA LEU A 242 4.75 11.78 -1.63
C LEU A 242 5.12 11.56 -0.16
N LEU A 243 4.23 10.93 0.61
CA LEU A 243 4.44 10.66 2.03
C LEU A 243 4.78 9.18 2.25
N PRO A 244 5.97 8.85 2.78
CA PRO A 244 6.37 7.48 3.11
C PRO A 244 5.75 7.01 4.43
N LEU A 245 4.41 6.98 4.51
CA LEU A 245 3.68 6.57 5.71
C LEU A 245 3.18 5.14 5.57
N ALA A 246 3.37 4.32 6.58
CA ALA A 246 2.66 3.06 6.74
C ALA A 246 1.34 3.33 7.49
N MET A 247 0.22 3.30 6.77
CA MET A 247 -1.11 3.49 7.37
C MET A 247 -1.48 2.33 8.29
N ARG A 248 -2.11 2.66 9.43
CA ARG A 248 -2.63 1.70 10.42
C ARG A 248 -4.12 1.46 10.26
N MET A 249 -4.80 2.27 9.46
CA MET A 249 -6.25 2.29 9.27
C MET A 249 -7.03 2.58 10.57
N GLY A 250 -6.40 3.31 11.49
CA GLY A 250 -6.90 3.60 12.84
C GLY A 250 -7.95 4.72 12.93
N GLY A 251 -8.58 5.10 11.81
CA GLY A 251 -9.69 6.05 11.77
C GLY A 251 -9.42 7.36 12.51
N PRO A 252 -10.23 7.67 13.57
CA PRO A 252 -10.10 8.92 14.32
C PRO A 252 -8.70 9.15 14.88
N LYS A 253 -8.10 8.15 15.51
CA LYS A 253 -6.74 8.29 16.07
C LYS A 253 -5.68 8.50 14.99
N GLU A 254 -5.79 7.80 13.88
CA GLU A 254 -4.86 8.01 12.77
C GLU A 254 -5.02 9.39 12.13
N THR A 255 -6.21 9.98 12.19
CA THR A 255 -6.43 11.36 11.74
C THR A 255 -5.60 12.36 12.54
N LEU A 256 -5.49 12.19 13.85
CA LEU A 256 -4.59 13.01 14.69
C LEU A 256 -3.12 12.83 14.30
N LEU A 257 -2.67 11.60 14.04
CA LEU A 257 -1.31 11.35 13.55
C LEU A 257 -1.09 12.02 12.20
N HIS A 258 -2.08 11.97 11.30
CA HIS A 258 -2.02 12.65 10.01
C HIS A 258 -1.91 14.17 10.16
N ALA A 259 -2.57 14.76 11.15
CA ALA A 259 -2.48 16.17 11.47
C ALA A 259 -1.07 16.53 12.00
N ILE A 260 -0.54 15.76 12.95
CA ILE A 260 0.83 15.94 13.47
C ILE A 260 1.86 15.91 12.33
N ILE A 261 1.78 14.92 11.45
CA ILE A 261 2.69 14.83 10.31
C ILE A 261 2.59 16.08 9.44
N ARG A 262 1.37 16.51 9.04
CA ARG A 262 1.21 17.67 8.16
C ARG A 262 1.65 18.97 8.80
N LYS A 263 1.41 19.14 10.09
CA LYS A 263 2.02 20.23 10.86
C LYS A 263 3.53 20.21 10.77
N ASN A 264 4.16 19.05 10.96
CA ASN A 264 5.61 18.89 10.86
C ASN A 264 6.11 19.22 9.44
N TYR A 265 5.34 18.93 8.41
CA TYR A 265 5.63 19.29 7.01
C TYR A 265 5.31 20.76 6.67
N GLY A 266 4.79 21.54 7.62
CA GLY A 266 4.56 22.98 7.45
C GLY A 266 3.17 23.35 6.93
N CYS A 267 2.21 22.43 6.97
CA CYS A 267 0.81 22.72 6.66
C CYS A 267 0.12 23.37 7.84
N THR A 268 -0.84 24.27 7.55
CA THR A 268 -1.65 24.97 8.53
C THR A 268 -3.06 24.39 8.65
N HIS A 269 -3.50 23.63 7.63
CA HIS A 269 -4.82 23.05 7.56
C HIS A 269 -4.75 21.61 7.04
N LEU A 270 -5.68 20.76 7.46
CA LEU A 270 -5.83 19.38 6.97
C LEU A 270 -7.27 19.13 6.54
N ILE A 271 -7.47 18.70 5.31
CA ILE A 271 -8.77 18.21 4.84
C ILE A 271 -9.01 16.82 5.43
N VAL A 272 -10.13 16.68 6.16
CA VAL A 272 -10.55 15.42 6.77
C VAL A 272 -11.85 14.93 6.14
N GLY A 273 -11.76 13.79 5.47
CA GLY A 273 -12.89 13.16 4.80
C GLY A 273 -13.85 12.46 5.78
N ARG A 274 -15.03 12.14 5.26
CA ARG A 274 -15.90 11.15 5.88
C ARG A 274 -15.18 9.81 5.94
N ASP A 275 -15.25 9.10 7.07
CA ASP A 275 -14.54 7.83 7.28
C ASP A 275 -13.02 7.92 6.98
N HIS A 276 -12.39 9.03 7.44
CA HIS A 276 -10.97 9.28 7.20
C HIS A 276 -10.11 8.18 7.84
N ALA A 277 -9.20 7.60 7.06
CA ALA A 277 -8.37 6.45 7.45
C ALA A 277 -9.17 5.23 7.95
N GLY A 278 -10.45 5.12 7.57
CA GLY A 278 -11.31 4.01 7.96
C GLY A 278 -10.93 2.70 7.24
N PRO A 279 -10.98 1.56 7.97
CA PRO A 279 -10.62 0.24 7.43
C PRO A 279 -11.72 -0.39 6.58
N GLY A 280 -12.95 0.11 6.67
CA GLY A 280 -14.13 -0.44 6.01
C GLY A 280 -15.10 -1.10 7.00
N LEU A 281 -15.62 -2.30 6.65
CA LEU A 281 -16.63 -3.00 7.45
C LEU A 281 -16.00 -4.08 8.34
N ASN A 282 -16.54 -4.23 9.55
CA ASN A 282 -16.21 -5.25 10.54
C ASN A 282 -16.78 -6.64 10.17
N SER A 283 -16.59 -7.63 11.01
CA SER A 283 -17.10 -9.01 10.79
C SER A 283 -18.63 -9.08 10.76
N ASN A 284 -19.32 -8.10 11.31
CA ASN A 284 -20.78 -7.99 11.28
C ASN A 284 -21.31 -7.16 10.10
N ASN A 285 -20.43 -6.74 9.16
CA ASN A 285 -20.73 -5.85 8.04
C ASN A 285 -21.16 -4.42 8.46
N GLU A 286 -20.70 -3.94 9.60
CA GLU A 286 -20.89 -2.58 10.09
C GLU A 286 -19.57 -1.78 9.96
N PRO A 287 -19.60 -0.44 9.82
CA PRO A 287 -18.39 0.38 9.87
C PRO A 287 -17.66 0.21 11.21
N PHE A 288 -16.34 0.19 11.20
CA PHE A 288 -15.54 0.17 12.42
C PHE A 288 -15.62 1.48 13.21
N TYR A 289 -15.80 2.60 12.51
CA TYR A 289 -15.86 3.94 13.10
C TYR A 289 -17.05 4.72 12.53
N GLY A 290 -17.56 5.66 13.29
CA GLY A 290 -18.58 6.59 12.82
C GLY A 290 -18.08 7.49 11.69
N PRO A 291 -18.95 7.91 10.78
CA PRO A 291 -18.56 8.62 9.56
C PRO A 291 -17.88 9.97 9.79
N TYR A 292 -18.09 10.61 10.92
CA TYR A 292 -17.57 11.94 11.25
C TYR A 292 -16.64 11.96 12.48
N GLU A 293 -16.45 10.84 13.17
CA GLU A 293 -15.59 10.74 14.36
C GLU A 293 -14.17 11.27 14.12
N ALA A 294 -13.64 11.07 12.91
CA ALA A 294 -12.34 11.60 12.50
C ALA A 294 -12.30 13.13 12.45
N GLN A 295 -13.39 13.77 12.05
CA GLN A 295 -13.51 15.24 12.03
C GLN A 295 -13.68 15.77 13.46
N GLU A 296 -14.54 15.13 14.26
CA GLU A 296 -14.82 15.52 15.63
C GLU A 296 -13.56 15.47 16.52
N ILE A 297 -12.77 14.38 16.42
CA ILE A 297 -11.56 14.26 17.21
C ILE A 297 -10.51 15.29 16.80
N LEU A 298 -10.33 15.57 15.51
CA LEU A 298 -9.37 16.59 15.10
C LEU A 298 -9.83 17.99 15.48
N GLN A 299 -11.12 18.29 15.35
CA GLN A 299 -11.67 19.57 15.78
C GLN A 299 -11.46 19.82 17.29
N LYS A 300 -11.58 18.78 18.10
CA LYS A 300 -11.32 18.86 19.56
C LYS A 300 -9.85 19.17 19.90
N HIS A 301 -8.91 18.76 19.06
CA HIS A 301 -7.46 18.85 19.33
C HIS A 301 -6.72 19.83 18.38
N GLN A 302 -7.43 20.54 17.49
CA GLN A 302 -6.80 21.39 16.49
C GLN A 302 -5.98 22.54 17.10
N ASP A 303 -6.43 23.13 18.19
CA ASP A 303 -5.71 24.24 18.86
C ASP A 303 -4.41 23.73 19.50
N GLU A 304 -4.44 22.55 20.14
CA GLU A 304 -3.23 21.92 20.70
C GLU A 304 -2.22 21.53 19.62
N LEU A 305 -2.71 21.08 18.46
CA LEU A 305 -1.88 20.67 17.33
C LEU A 305 -1.43 21.86 16.46
N ASP A 306 -2.06 23.04 16.61
CA ASP A 306 -1.85 24.22 15.76
C ASP A 306 -1.99 23.87 14.27
N ILE A 307 -3.07 23.13 13.93
CA ILE A 307 -3.49 22.81 12.58
C ILE A 307 -5.01 22.76 12.51
N GLU A 308 -5.61 23.54 11.62
CA GLU A 308 -7.05 23.67 11.50
C GLU A 308 -7.64 22.52 10.67
N MET A 309 -8.78 21.99 11.10
CA MET A 309 -9.55 20.99 10.38
C MET A 309 -10.40 21.63 9.29
N VAL A 310 -10.29 21.10 8.08
CA VAL A 310 -11.17 21.48 6.95
C VAL A 310 -12.09 20.29 6.65
N PRO A 311 -13.41 20.43 6.88
CA PRO A 311 -14.34 19.32 6.68
C PRO A 311 -14.50 18.99 5.19
N PHE A 312 -14.32 17.73 4.85
CA PHE A 312 -14.62 17.24 3.52
C PHE A 312 -16.12 16.95 3.41
N LYS A 313 -16.83 17.71 2.59
CA LYS A 313 -18.21 17.43 2.23
C LYS A 313 -18.28 16.44 1.08
N PHE A 314 -19.22 15.50 1.14
CA PHE A 314 -19.42 14.54 0.05
C PHE A 314 -19.92 15.25 -1.21
N MET A 315 -19.07 15.28 -2.26
CA MET A 315 -19.36 15.98 -3.51
C MET A 315 -20.08 15.08 -4.49
N VAL A 316 -21.17 15.56 -5.06
CA VAL A 316 -21.96 14.87 -6.08
C VAL A 316 -22.03 15.70 -7.38
N PHE A 317 -22.12 15.02 -8.51
CA PHE A 317 -22.24 15.68 -9.82
C PHE A 317 -23.68 15.97 -10.15
N ILE A 318 -23.98 17.23 -10.55
CA ILE A 318 -25.30 17.69 -10.97
C ILE A 318 -25.34 17.76 -12.50
N PRO A 319 -26.00 16.80 -13.19
CA PRO A 319 -25.99 16.72 -14.65
C PRO A 319 -26.59 17.96 -15.33
N LYS A 320 -27.58 18.59 -14.70
CA LYS A 320 -28.29 19.76 -15.29
C LYS A 320 -27.36 20.94 -15.56
N ASN A 321 -26.36 21.14 -14.68
CA ASN A 321 -25.47 22.31 -14.74
C ASN A 321 -24.01 21.91 -14.99
N GLU A 322 -23.73 20.59 -15.11
CA GLU A 322 -22.39 20.01 -15.23
C GLU A 322 -21.43 20.45 -14.12
N THR A 323 -21.95 20.62 -12.90
CA THR A 323 -21.20 21.11 -11.73
C THR A 323 -21.18 20.11 -10.59
N PHE A 324 -20.26 20.29 -9.67
CA PHE A 324 -20.24 19.55 -8.40
C PHE A 324 -20.83 20.40 -7.28
N LYS A 325 -21.67 19.76 -6.44
CA LYS A 325 -22.22 20.33 -5.21
C LYS A 325 -21.93 19.40 -4.04
N ALA A 326 -21.85 19.94 -2.82
CA ALA A 326 -21.93 19.12 -1.64
C ALA A 326 -23.31 18.47 -1.57
N LEU A 327 -23.38 17.20 -1.16
CA LEU A 327 -24.66 16.49 -1.07
C LEU A 327 -25.66 17.21 -0.17
N ASP A 328 -25.18 17.83 0.91
CA ASP A 328 -26.00 18.60 1.86
C ASP A 328 -26.61 19.88 1.22
N ASP A 329 -26.02 20.37 0.14
CA ASP A 329 -26.45 21.57 -0.60
C ASP A 329 -27.36 21.21 -1.80
N VAL A 330 -27.69 19.91 -1.99
CA VAL A 330 -28.54 19.43 -3.10
C VAL A 330 -30.02 19.53 -2.71
N ASN A 331 -30.83 20.18 -3.52
CA ASN A 331 -32.26 20.28 -3.28
C ASN A 331 -32.97 18.93 -3.46
N GLN A 332 -34.10 18.69 -2.74
CA GLN A 332 -34.81 17.40 -2.74
C GLN A 332 -35.21 16.89 -4.13
N ASN A 333 -35.42 17.78 -5.10
CA ASN A 333 -35.82 17.45 -6.48
C ASN A 333 -34.66 17.51 -7.49
N GLU A 334 -33.44 17.76 -7.05
CA GLU A 334 -32.27 17.91 -7.93
C GLU A 334 -31.61 16.55 -8.14
N LYS A 335 -31.61 16.07 -9.37
CA LYS A 335 -30.96 14.80 -9.74
C LYS A 335 -29.43 14.95 -9.68
N TYR A 336 -28.78 14.00 -9.04
CA TYR A 336 -27.33 13.92 -8.99
C TYR A 336 -26.80 12.55 -9.41
N LYS A 337 -25.51 12.47 -9.70
CA LYS A 337 -24.78 11.23 -10.01
C LYS A 337 -23.61 11.07 -9.07
N THR A 338 -23.35 9.83 -8.69
CA THR A 338 -22.15 9.37 -7.96
C THR A 338 -21.60 8.14 -8.64
N LEU A 339 -20.35 7.81 -8.39
CA LEU A 339 -19.73 6.55 -8.79
C LEU A 339 -18.86 6.06 -7.62
N SER A 340 -19.20 4.90 -7.10
CA SER A 340 -18.43 4.27 -6.03
C SER A 340 -17.17 3.58 -6.56
N GLY A 341 -16.19 3.33 -5.69
CA GLY A 341 -14.99 2.58 -6.07
C GLY A 341 -15.30 1.15 -6.56
N THR A 342 -16.40 0.53 -6.10
CA THR A 342 -16.84 -0.78 -6.56
C THR A 342 -17.41 -0.71 -7.98
N GLU A 343 -18.26 0.27 -8.27
CA GLU A 343 -18.81 0.51 -9.61
C GLU A 343 -17.70 0.86 -10.60
N LEU A 344 -16.73 1.68 -10.19
CA LEU A 344 -15.56 2.00 -11.01
C LEU A 344 -14.78 0.74 -11.41
N ARG A 345 -14.51 -0.16 -10.44
CA ARG A 345 -13.86 -1.45 -10.74
C ARG A 345 -14.66 -2.30 -11.71
N GLN A 346 -15.99 -2.38 -11.55
CA GLN A 346 -16.86 -3.10 -12.47
C GLN A 346 -16.82 -2.53 -13.90
N LEU A 347 -16.78 -1.20 -14.05
CA LEU A 347 -16.63 -0.56 -15.37
C LEU A 347 -15.30 -0.95 -16.02
N LEU A 348 -14.19 -0.90 -15.27
CA LEU A 348 -12.87 -1.29 -15.74
C LEU A 348 -12.82 -2.78 -16.13
N ASP A 349 -13.34 -3.67 -15.30
CA ASP A 349 -13.39 -5.12 -15.57
C ASP A 349 -14.20 -5.47 -16.83
N GLN A 350 -15.25 -4.71 -17.09
CA GLN A 350 -16.11 -4.88 -18.27
C GLN A 350 -15.58 -4.15 -19.51
N GLY A 351 -14.50 -3.38 -19.39
CA GLY A 351 -14.00 -2.55 -20.49
C GLY A 351 -14.91 -1.40 -20.90
N LYS A 352 -15.82 -1.02 -20.02
CA LYS A 352 -16.64 0.18 -20.20
C LYS A 352 -15.84 1.40 -19.81
N GLY A 353 -15.85 2.43 -20.65
CA GLY A 353 -15.13 3.66 -20.38
C GLY A 353 -15.57 4.35 -19.09
N ILE A 354 -14.64 4.98 -18.38
CA ILE A 354 -14.95 5.76 -17.19
C ILE A 354 -15.66 7.05 -17.61
N PRO A 355 -16.82 7.41 -17.02
CA PRO A 355 -17.56 8.61 -17.42
C PRO A 355 -16.73 9.90 -17.29
N GLU A 356 -16.77 10.76 -18.29
CA GLU A 356 -16.00 12.03 -18.30
C GLU A 356 -16.40 13.00 -17.17
N TRP A 357 -17.64 12.95 -16.69
CA TRP A 357 -18.05 13.74 -15.54
C TRP A 357 -17.36 13.30 -14.24
N PHE A 358 -16.97 12.03 -14.13
CA PHE A 358 -16.39 11.47 -12.92
C PHE A 358 -14.90 11.80 -12.78
N THR A 359 -14.12 11.70 -13.86
CA THR A 359 -12.68 11.90 -13.80
C THR A 359 -12.12 12.57 -15.07
N PHE A 360 -10.87 13.00 -15.00
CA PHE A 360 -10.13 13.55 -16.14
C PHE A 360 -9.77 12.44 -17.14
N LYS A 361 -9.77 12.75 -18.44
CA LYS A 361 -9.42 11.75 -19.50
C LYS A 361 -8.06 11.12 -19.28
N SER A 362 -7.06 11.90 -18.86
CA SER A 362 -5.72 11.42 -18.56
C SER A 362 -5.69 10.43 -17.39
N VAL A 363 -6.49 10.67 -16.36
CA VAL A 363 -6.63 9.78 -15.21
C VAL A 363 -7.40 8.50 -15.61
N ALA A 364 -8.46 8.62 -16.41
CA ALA A 364 -9.19 7.47 -16.93
C ALA A 364 -8.25 6.54 -17.71
N HIS A 365 -7.44 7.09 -18.61
CA HIS A 365 -6.45 6.34 -19.39
C HIS A 365 -5.43 5.60 -18.49
N GLU A 366 -4.91 6.22 -17.43
CA GLU A 366 -3.99 5.56 -16.50
C GLU A 366 -4.66 4.39 -15.76
N LEU A 367 -5.92 4.56 -15.34
CA LEU A 367 -6.68 3.53 -14.65
C LEU A 367 -7.03 2.35 -15.57
N GLU A 368 -7.46 2.63 -16.81
CA GLU A 368 -7.77 1.63 -17.82
C GLU A 368 -6.51 0.85 -18.22
N ARG A 369 -5.38 1.53 -18.36
CA ARG A 369 -4.09 0.88 -18.67
C ARG A 369 -3.62 -0.04 -17.55
N SER A 370 -3.79 0.38 -16.30
CA SER A 370 -3.35 -0.40 -15.12
C SER A 370 -4.34 -1.51 -14.75
N ASN A 371 -5.59 -1.39 -15.16
CA ASN A 371 -6.64 -2.36 -14.92
C ASN A 371 -7.37 -2.70 -16.25
N PRO A 372 -6.69 -3.42 -17.16
CA PRO A 372 -7.31 -3.78 -18.42
C PRO A 372 -8.56 -4.68 -18.18
N PRO A 373 -9.54 -4.66 -19.09
CA PRO A 373 -10.70 -5.54 -19.01
C PRO A 373 -10.30 -7.01 -18.87
N LEU A 374 -11.14 -7.80 -18.22
CA LEU A 374 -10.86 -9.23 -17.99
C LEU A 374 -10.48 -9.96 -19.29
N ALA A 375 -11.16 -9.64 -20.39
CA ALA A 375 -10.87 -10.22 -21.71
C ALA A 375 -9.47 -9.87 -22.26
N LYS A 376 -8.82 -8.83 -21.76
CA LYS A 376 -7.48 -8.37 -22.18
C LYS A 376 -6.39 -8.71 -21.16
N ARG A 377 -6.74 -9.22 -19.98
CA ARG A 377 -5.76 -9.66 -18.97
C ARG A 377 -5.07 -10.94 -19.45
N GLY A 378 -3.85 -11.15 -19.00
CA GLY A 378 -3.15 -12.39 -19.25
C GLY A 378 -3.93 -13.60 -18.73
N LEU A 379 -3.68 -14.75 -19.33
CA LEU A 379 -4.39 -16.01 -19.06
C LEU A 379 -3.42 -17.17 -19.01
N THR A 380 -3.55 -18.02 -18.02
CA THR A 380 -2.92 -19.35 -18.03
C THR A 380 -3.99 -20.41 -18.21
N ILE A 381 -3.77 -21.31 -19.20
CA ILE A 381 -4.53 -22.55 -19.39
C ILE A 381 -3.60 -23.70 -19.00
N PHE A 382 -3.96 -24.40 -17.93
CA PHE A 382 -3.14 -25.41 -17.32
C PHE A 382 -3.76 -26.80 -17.51
N PHE A 383 -3.17 -27.59 -18.43
CA PHE A 383 -3.58 -28.97 -18.64
C PHE A 383 -2.94 -29.88 -17.61
N THR A 384 -3.72 -30.86 -17.11
CA THR A 384 -3.24 -31.96 -16.28
C THR A 384 -3.85 -33.28 -16.74
N GLY A 385 -3.24 -34.39 -16.44
CA GLY A 385 -3.66 -35.74 -16.85
C GLY A 385 -2.46 -36.67 -17.04
N LEU A 386 -2.74 -37.95 -17.33
CA LEU A 386 -1.72 -38.99 -17.49
C LEU A 386 -0.79 -38.74 -18.69
N SER A 387 0.39 -39.35 -18.67
CA SER A 387 1.23 -39.44 -19.87
C SER A 387 0.44 -40.12 -20.98
N GLY A 388 0.59 -39.70 -22.23
CA GLY A 388 -0.20 -40.27 -23.35
C GLY A 388 -1.65 -39.81 -23.43
N SER A 389 -2.17 -39.02 -22.46
CA SER A 389 -3.59 -38.60 -22.46
C SER A 389 -4.00 -37.60 -23.55
N GLY A 390 -3.06 -37.08 -24.34
CA GLY A 390 -3.33 -36.09 -25.41
C GLY A 390 -3.20 -34.63 -25.00
N LYS A 391 -2.64 -34.31 -23.82
CA LYS A 391 -2.43 -32.93 -23.34
C LYS A 391 -1.66 -32.07 -24.34
N SER A 392 -0.51 -32.54 -24.81
CA SER A 392 0.33 -31.80 -25.75
C SER A 392 -0.37 -31.59 -27.09
N THR A 393 -1.18 -32.54 -27.56
CA THR A 393 -2.01 -32.41 -28.77
C THR A 393 -3.04 -31.29 -28.62
N LEU A 394 -3.77 -31.31 -27.51
CA LEU A 394 -4.77 -30.26 -27.22
C LEU A 394 -4.11 -28.90 -27.03
N ALA A 395 -2.99 -28.85 -26.32
CA ALA A 395 -2.23 -27.63 -26.08
C ALA A 395 -1.72 -27.03 -27.40
N ASN A 396 -1.12 -27.83 -28.29
CA ASN A 396 -0.66 -27.38 -29.62
C ASN A 396 -1.81 -26.87 -30.49
N GLY A 397 -2.95 -27.58 -30.52
CA GLY A 397 -4.15 -27.13 -31.23
C GLY A 397 -4.64 -25.78 -30.71
N LEU A 398 -4.65 -25.61 -29.41
CA LEU A 398 -5.06 -24.35 -28.77
C LEU A 398 -4.08 -23.21 -29.02
N VAL A 399 -2.75 -23.46 -28.96
CA VAL A 399 -1.70 -22.50 -29.35
C VAL A 399 -1.93 -22.02 -30.78
N THR A 400 -2.16 -22.95 -31.74
CA THR A 400 -2.41 -22.60 -33.12
C THR A 400 -3.62 -21.69 -33.27
N ARG A 401 -4.72 -21.98 -32.58
CA ARG A 401 -5.90 -21.14 -32.59
C ARG A 401 -5.68 -19.74 -32.09
N PHE A 402 -4.98 -19.59 -30.98
CA PHE A 402 -4.63 -18.26 -30.47
C PHE A 402 -3.64 -17.50 -31.36
N LEU A 403 -2.73 -18.21 -32.04
CA LEU A 403 -1.84 -17.59 -33.01
C LEU A 403 -2.59 -17.13 -34.27
N GLU A 404 -3.56 -17.93 -34.76
CA GLU A 404 -4.46 -17.54 -35.87
C GLU A 404 -5.30 -16.30 -35.52
N GLU A 405 -5.79 -16.22 -34.27
CA GLU A 405 -6.53 -15.07 -33.77
C GLU A 405 -5.68 -13.81 -33.62
N GLY A 406 -4.40 -13.97 -33.25
CA GLY A 406 -3.41 -12.89 -33.22
C GLY A 406 -3.64 -11.81 -32.15
N SER A 407 -4.51 -12.07 -31.17
CA SER A 407 -4.93 -11.06 -30.20
C SER A 407 -3.87 -10.77 -29.12
N ARG A 408 -3.08 -11.78 -28.75
CA ARG A 408 -2.08 -11.71 -27.67
C ARG A 408 -0.91 -12.68 -27.89
N PRO A 409 0.29 -12.38 -27.31
CA PRO A 409 1.39 -13.34 -27.29
C PRO A 409 0.99 -14.65 -26.60
N VAL A 410 1.35 -15.78 -27.20
CA VAL A 410 1.06 -17.12 -26.66
C VAL A 410 2.36 -17.88 -26.45
N THR A 411 2.48 -18.52 -25.29
CA THR A 411 3.65 -19.35 -24.95
C THR A 411 3.19 -20.73 -24.52
N LEU A 412 3.76 -21.75 -25.17
CA LEU A 412 3.57 -23.13 -24.76
C LEU A 412 4.66 -23.55 -23.75
N LEU A 413 4.22 -24.01 -22.58
CA LEU A 413 5.04 -24.61 -21.55
C LEU A 413 4.77 -26.10 -21.47
N ASP A 414 5.24 -26.82 -22.49
CA ASP A 414 5.18 -28.29 -22.52
C ASP A 414 6.18 -28.88 -21.53
N GLY A 415 5.77 -29.99 -20.87
CA GLY A 415 6.55 -30.59 -19.79
C GLY A 415 7.95 -31.04 -20.22
N ASP A 416 8.12 -31.52 -21.47
CA ASP A 416 9.41 -31.99 -21.98
C ASP A 416 10.32 -30.82 -22.36
N ILE A 417 9.77 -29.79 -23.00
CA ILE A 417 10.51 -28.56 -23.35
C ILE A 417 10.99 -27.86 -22.08
N VAL A 418 10.13 -27.76 -21.08
CA VAL A 418 10.51 -27.14 -19.80
C VAL A 418 11.57 -27.94 -19.07
N ARG A 419 11.49 -29.29 -19.08
CA ARG A 419 12.55 -30.13 -18.49
C ARG A 419 13.90 -29.89 -19.16
N THR A 420 13.94 -29.79 -20.47
CA THR A 420 15.19 -29.58 -21.20
C THR A 420 15.80 -28.23 -20.88
N ASN A 421 15.01 -27.17 -20.75
CA ASN A 421 15.52 -25.80 -20.67
C ASN A 421 15.57 -25.22 -19.25
N LEU A 422 14.67 -25.62 -18.34
CA LEU A 422 14.56 -25.05 -17.00
C LEU A 422 14.79 -26.05 -15.88
N SER A 423 14.72 -27.33 -16.15
CA SER A 423 14.68 -28.39 -15.12
C SER A 423 15.48 -29.61 -15.53
N SER A 424 16.54 -29.42 -16.33
CA SER A 424 17.39 -30.53 -16.85
C SER A 424 18.09 -31.32 -15.76
N GLU A 425 18.36 -30.72 -14.59
CA GLU A 425 18.96 -31.36 -13.42
C GLU A 425 17.96 -32.18 -12.59
N LEU A 426 16.65 -32.05 -12.83
CA LEU A 426 15.62 -32.70 -12.03
C LEU A 426 15.31 -34.11 -12.55
N GLY A 427 15.29 -35.09 -11.63
CA GLY A 427 14.80 -36.44 -11.89
C GLY A 427 13.28 -36.57 -11.81
N PHE A 428 12.78 -37.78 -11.48
CA PHE A 428 11.34 -38.12 -11.45
C PHE A 428 10.83 -38.42 -10.04
N SER A 429 11.58 -38.10 -8.97
CA SER A 429 11.08 -38.24 -7.60
C SER A 429 9.88 -37.29 -7.38
N LYS A 430 9.10 -37.53 -6.32
CA LYS A 430 7.97 -36.67 -5.95
C LYS A 430 8.42 -35.21 -5.79
N GLU A 431 9.52 -35.02 -5.09
CA GLU A 431 10.11 -33.71 -4.81
C GLU A 431 10.52 -32.99 -6.10
N HIS A 432 11.23 -33.69 -7.00
CA HIS A 432 11.66 -33.12 -8.28
C HIS A 432 10.48 -32.80 -9.22
N ARG A 433 9.43 -33.65 -9.19
CA ARG A 433 8.18 -33.34 -9.94
C ARG A 433 7.51 -32.09 -9.38
N SER A 434 7.40 -31.96 -8.05
CA SER A 434 6.83 -30.78 -7.40
C SER A 434 7.60 -29.50 -7.75
N ILE A 435 8.94 -29.54 -7.68
CA ILE A 435 9.79 -28.40 -8.07
C ILE A 435 9.54 -27.99 -9.52
N ASN A 436 9.52 -28.96 -10.44
CA ASN A 436 9.28 -28.69 -11.86
C ASN A 436 7.92 -28.02 -12.11
N ILE A 437 6.85 -28.51 -11.46
CA ILE A 437 5.51 -27.94 -11.59
C ILE A 437 5.44 -26.50 -11.05
N LYS A 438 6.10 -26.23 -9.92
CA LYS A 438 6.19 -24.87 -9.36
C LYS A 438 6.99 -23.92 -10.25
N ARG A 439 8.08 -24.39 -10.89
CA ARG A 439 8.83 -23.60 -11.89
C ARG A 439 7.96 -23.26 -13.10
N ILE A 440 7.21 -24.22 -13.63
CA ILE A 440 6.23 -23.97 -14.72
C ILE A 440 5.21 -22.93 -14.29
N GLY A 441 4.66 -23.06 -13.09
CA GLY A 441 3.70 -22.10 -12.53
C GLY A 441 4.27 -20.69 -12.41
N TYR A 442 5.52 -20.56 -11.97
CA TYR A 442 6.18 -19.26 -11.87
C TYR A 442 6.37 -18.62 -13.26
N VAL A 443 6.87 -19.36 -14.25
CA VAL A 443 7.01 -18.84 -15.62
C VAL A 443 5.64 -18.45 -16.19
N ALA A 444 4.62 -19.28 -16.00
CA ALA A 444 3.25 -19.00 -16.44
C ALA A 444 2.70 -17.74 -15.75
N SER A 445 2.98 -17.52 -14.46
CA SER A 445 2.54 -16.32 -13.75
C SER A 445 3.16 -15.05 -14.33
N GLU A 446 4.45 -15.06 -14.69
CA GLU A 446 5.12 -13.91 -15.30
C GLU A 446 4.58 -13.62 -16.71
N ILE A 447 4.28 -14.65 -17.51
CA ILE A 447 3.62 -14.49 -18.82
C ILE A 447 2.24 -13.87 -18.65
N THR A 448 1.45 -14.38 -17.70
CA THR A 448 0.10 -13.89 -17.38
C THR A 448 0.13 -12.45 -16.90
N LYS A 449 1.04 -12.11 -16.01
CA LYS A 449 1.26 -10.75 -15.49
C LYS A 449 1.53 -9.74 -16.60
N ASN A 450 2.27 -10.15 -17.63
CA ASN A 450 2.60 -9.32 -18.80
C ASN A 450 1.54 -9.35 -19.91
N GLY A 451 0.32 -9.85 -19.62
CA GLY A 451 -0.81 -9.83 -20.56
C GLY A 451 -0.82 -10.96 -21.60
N GLY A 452 0.19 -11.86 -21.58
CA GLY A 452 0.29 -13.01 -22.50
C GLY A 452 -0.63 -14.16 -22.12
N ILE A 453 -0.68 -15.17 -22.99
CA ILE A 453 -1.36 -16.44 -22.76
C ILE A 453 -0.31 -17.52 -22.54
N ALA A 454 -0.30 -18.13 -21.35
CA ALA A 454 0.51 -19.31 -21.05
C ALA A 454 -0.33 -20.58 -21.20
N ILE A 455 0.10 -21.52 -22.02
CA ILE A 455 -0.53 -22.83 -22.16
C ILE A 455 0.44 -23.86 -21.58
N CYS A 456 0.09 -24.44 -20.42
CA CYS A 456 0.93 -25.40 -19.71
C CYS A 456 0.40 -26.81 -19.93
N ALA A 457 1.28 -27.76 -20.30
CA ALA A 457 0.88 -29.15 -20.58
C ALA A 457 1.74 -30.20 -19.79
N PRO A 458 2.02 -29.99 -18.50
CA PRO A 458 2.71 -31.00 -17.70
C PRO A 458 1.74 -32.10 -17.21
N ILE A 459 2.24 -33.17 -16.65
CA ILE A 459 1.42 -34.21 -16.00
C ILE A 459 0.75 -33.66 -14.73
N ALA A 460 1.49 -32.97 -13.89
CA ALA A 460 1.05 -32.31 -12.64
C ALA A 460 0.13 -33.18 -11.74
N PRO A 461 0.61 -34.35 -11.25
CA PRO A 461 -0.25 -35.32 -10.58
C PRO A 461 -0.72 -34.89 -9.20
N TYR A 462 0.03 -34.04 -8.51
CA TYR A 462 -0.23 -33.66 -7.12
C TYR A 462 -1.13 -32.42 -7.01
N GLN A 463 -2.19 -32.53 -6.24
CA GLN A 463 -3.16 -31.47 -6.04
C GLN A 463 -2.52 -30.24 -5.38
N GLU A 464 -1.63 -30.45 -4.42
CA GLU A 464 -0.91 -29.36 -3.71
C GLU A 464 -0.17 -28.43 -4.68
N ASP A 465 0.53 -28.99 -5.67
CA ASP A 465 1.28 -28.22 -6.66
C ASP A 465 0.36 -27.46 -7.61
N ARG A 466 -0.78 -28.06 -8.01
CA ARG A 466 -1.77 -27.38 -8.84
C ARG A 466 -2.43 -26.23 -8.08
N MET A 467 -2.78 -26.42 -6.81
CA MET A 467 -3.34 -25.36 -5.97
C MET A 467 -2.33 -24.22 -5.77
N PHE A 468 -1.06 -24.54 -5.50
CA PHE A 468 0.01 -23.53 -5.42
C PHE A 468 0.08 -22.67 -6.71
N ASN A 469 0.09 -23.30 -7.87
CA ASN A 469 0.11 -22.60 -9.16
C ASN A 469 -1.13 -21.76 -9.39
N ARG A 470 -2.33 -22.29 -9.05
CA ARG A 470 -3.59 -21.56 -9.11
C ARG A 470 -3.54 -20.27 -8.27
N GLU A 471 -3.10 -20.38 -7.02
CA GLU A 471 -3.00 -19.23 -6.12
C GLU A 471 -1.98 -18.20 -6.61
N LEU A 472 -0.83 -18.66 -7.11
CA LEU A 472 0.21 -17.79 -7.65
C LEU A 472 -0.29 -17.03 -8.88
N ILE A 473 -0.84 -17.72 -9.87
CA ILE A 473 -1.23 -17.16 -11.16
C ILE A 473 -2.49 -16.32 -11.08
N SER A 474 -3.48 -16.72 -10.25
CA SER A 474 -4.74 -15.97 -10.10
C SER A 474 -4.58 -14.57 -9.50
N LYS A 475 -3.43 -14.27 -8.90
CA LYS A 475 -3.08 -12.91 -8.46
C LYS A 475 -2.75 -11.99 -9.63
N GLU A 476 -2.27 -12.56 -10.73
CA GLU A 476 -1.76 -11.82 -11.90
C GLU A 476 -2.76 -11.78 -13.05
N GLY A 477 -3.66 -12.76 -13.18
CA GLY A 477 -4.65 -12.82 -14.25
C GLY A 477 -5.56 -14.04 -14.23
N GLY A 478 -6.04 -14.46 -15.39
CA GLY A 478 -6.92 -15.62 -15.52
C GLY A 478 -6.18 -16.95 -15.32
N TYR A 479 -6.83 -17.92 -14.67
CA TYR A 479 -6.34 -19.29 -14.55
C TYR A 479 -7.45 -20.30 -14.83
N ILE A 480 -7.22 -21.17 -15.81
CA ILE A 480 -8.13 -22.26 -16.18
C ILE A 480 -7.38 -23.58 -16.07
N GLU A 481 -7.86 -24.49 -15.26
CA GLU A 481 -7.32 -25.85 -15.15
C GLU A 481 -8.18 -26.82 -15.92
N ILE A 482 -7.55 -27.63 -16.78
CA ILE A 482 -8.21 -28.62 -17.65
C ILE A 482 -7.63 -29.99 -17.36
N PHE A 483 -8.46 -30.86 -16.83
CA PHE A 483 -8.09 -32.28 -16.65
C PHE A 483 -8.43 -33.07 -17.92
N VAL A 484 -7.39 -33.63 -18.55
CA VAL A 484 -7.55 -34.49 -19.73
C VAL A 484 -7.79 -35.94 -19.26
N ASN A 485 -9.07 -36.30 -19.18
CA ASN A 485 -9.50 -37.59 -18.62
C ASN A 485 -9.58 -38.67 -19.73
N THR A 486 -8.43 -39.06 -20.26
CA THR A 486 -8.34 -40.19 -21.20
C THR A 486 -8.20 -41.51 -20.41
N PRO A 487 -8.99 -42.55 -20.73
CA PRO A 487 -8.84 -43.84 -20.06
C PRO A 487 -7.41 -44.39 -20.15
N LEU A 488 -6.95 -45.03 -19.06
CA LEU A 488 -5.56 -45.52 -18.94
C LEU A 488 -5.21 -46.45 -20.13
N GLU A 489 -6.10 -47.33 -20.52
CA GLU A 489 -5.93 -48.27 -21.66
C GLU A 489 -5.66 -47.59 -23.00
N LYS A 490 -6.00 -46.31 -23.13
CA LYS A 490 -5.73 -45.47 -24.34
C LYS A 490 -4.49 -44.60 -24.19
N CYS A 491 -3.93 -44.53 -23.00
CA CYS A 491 -2.70 -43.78 -22.71
C CYS A 491 -1.43 -44.61 -22.89
N GLU A 492 -1.58 -45.93 -22.89
CA GLU A 492 -0.54 -46.94 -23.15
C GLU A 492 -0.44 -47.23 -24.66
#